data_e23815d3edeba94ea08cd9d66c29ed07
#
_entry.id   e23815d3edeba94ea08cd9d66c29ed07
#
_cell.length_a   1.000
_cell.length_b   1.000
_cell.length_c   1.000
_cell.angle_alpha   90.00
_cell.angle_beta   90.00
_cell.angle_gamma   90.00
#
_symmetry.space_group_name_H-M   'P 1'
#
loop_
_entity.id
_entity.type
_entity.pdbx_description
1 polymer ?
#
loop_
_entity_poly.entity_id
_entity_poly.type
_entity_poly.pdbx_seq_one_letter_code
_entity_poly.pdbx_strand_id
1 'polypeptide(L)'
;MLKTLALDLPGPDADDPIILTEAPALVADRAARAALAAVSAPLDGGIVALAMEHMPAVLKLAGRGIELLSPLVNLSRPVRHWTNLLTVQQAALGLHVGFLVGRPIIDVPVRMRAEHIKRSADDVSVSFCSPPLAAVLHSGRASYRELETVLSTEDVYNIVELLNVEAIRDWHAMQQSQQ
;
A
#
# COMPACT_ATOMS: atom_id res chain seq x y z
N MET A 1 -5.59 3.97 -13.32
CA MET A 1 -5.74 2.70 -14.08
C MET A 1 -4.77 1.67 -13.50
N LEU A 2 -5.23 0.44 -13.23
CA LEU A 2 -4.41 -0.60 -12.63
C LEU A 2 -3.23 -0.99 -13.54
N LYS A 3 -2.05 -1.12 -12.95
CA LYS A 3 -0.83 -1.47 -13.67
C LYS A 3 -0.72 -2.97 -13.89
N THR A 4 -0.06 -3.35 -14.98
CA THR A 4 0.26 -4.74 -15.28
C THR A 4 1.76 -4.88 -15.52
N LEU A 5 2.31 -6.02 -15.12
CA LEU A 5 3.71 -6.36 -15.33
C LEU A 5 3.80 -7.82 -15.79
N ALA A 6 4.51 -8.05 -16.88
CA ALA A 6 4.87 -9.40 -17.33
C ALA A 6 6.22 -9.80 -16.73
N LEU A 7 6.30 -10.98 -16.13
CA LEU A 7 7.51 -11.54 -15.55
C LEU A 7 7.91 -12.81 -16.31
N ASP A 8 9.12 -12.79 -16.82
CA ASP A 8 9.80 -14.00 -17.32
C ASP A 8 10.52 -14.67 -16.15
N LEU A 9 10.06 -15.84 -15.79
CA LEU A 9 10.58 -16.61 -14.67
C LEU A 9 11.36 -17.84 -15.16
N PRO A 10 12.44 -18.22 -14.46
CA PRO A 10 13.23 -19.37 -14.86
C PRO A 10 12.60 -20.72 -14.49
N GLY A 11 13.11 -21.79 -15.08
CA GLY A 11 12.77 -23.17 -14.74
C GLY A 11 11.38 -23.58 -15.20
N PRO A 12 10.59 -24.26 -14.36
CA PRO A 12 9.24 -24.74 -14.73
C PRO A 12 8.24 -23.67 -15.12
N ASP A 13 8.56 -22.40 -14.84
CA ASP A 13 7.73 -21.23 -15.17
C ASP A 13 8.20 -20.48 -16.44
N ALA A 14 9.21 -21.02 -17.15
CA ALA A 14 9.86 -20.35 -18.29
C ALA A 14 9.04 -20.35 -19.60
N ASP A 15 8.04 -21.23 -19.71
CA ASP A 15 7.31 -21.43 -20.96
C ASP A 15 6.50 -20.19 -21.40
N ASP A 16 5.89 -19.50 -20.42
CA ASP A 16 5.07 -18.32 -20.65
C ASP A 16 5.28 -17.28 -19.55
N PRO A 17 5.29 -15.98 -19.85
CA PRO A 17 5.37 -14.94 -18.84
C PRO A 17 4.17 -14.99 -17.89
N ILE A 18 4.41 -14.74 -16.60
CA ILE A 18 3.35 -14.53 -15.61
C ILE A 18 2.99 -13.06 -15.63
N ILE A 19 1.72 -12.76 -15.90
CA ILE A 19 1.21 -11.39 -15.85
C ILE A 19 0.67 -11.12 -14.46
N LEU A 20 1.24 -10.11 -13.81
CA LEU A 20 0.76 -9.54 -12.56
C LEU A 20 -0.12 -8.33 -12.88
N THR A 21 -1.30 -8.26 -12.30
CA THR A 21 -2.15 -7.07 -12.35
C THR A 21 -2.29 -6.52 -10.94
N GLU A 22 -1.99 -5.24 -10.77
CA GLU A 22 -2.10 -4.51 -9.50
C GLU A 22 -3.52 -4.61 -8.93
N ALA A 23 -3.63 -4.80 -7.62
CA ALA A 23 -4.92 -4.69 -6.94
C ALA A 23 -5.36 -3.23 -6.81
N PRO A 24 -6.67 -2.94 -6.80
CA PRO A 24 -7.18 -1.61 -6.50
C PRO A 24 -6.73 -1.11 -5.13
N ALA A 25 -6.61 0.21 -4.96
CA ALA A 25 -6.01 0.83 -3.78
C ALA A 25 -6.65 0.39 -2.45
N LEU A 26 -7.97 0.30 -2.38
CA LEU A 26 -8.66 -0.11 -1.16
C LEU A 26 -8.45 -1.60 -0.84
N VAL A 27 -8.34 -2.45 -1.86
CA VAL A 27 -8.03 -3.89 -1.69
C VAL A 27 -6.60 -4.05 -1.20
N ALA A 28 -5.64 -3.33 -1.80
CA ALA A 28 -4.24 -3.33 -1.39
C ALA A 28 -4.05 -2.82 0.04
N ASP A 29 -4.74 -1.74 0.44
CA ASP A 29 -4.72 -1.20 1.80
C ASP A 29 -5.23 -2.21 2.83
N ARG A 30 -6.34 -2.86 2.57
CA ARG A 30 -6.89 -3.91 3.45
C ARG A 30 -5.92 -5.07 3.62
N ALA A 31 -5.29 -5.52 2.53
CA ALA A 31 -4.30 -6.59 2.57
C ALA A 31 -3.05 -6.18 3.37
N ALA A 32 -2.53 -4.97 3.15
CA ALA A 32 -1.38 -4.44 3.87
C ALA A 32 -1.66 -4.30 5.38
N ARG A 33 -2.84 -3.81 5.75
CA ARG A 33 -3.25 -3.69 7.16
C ARG A 33 -3.45 -5.05 7.83
N ALA A 34 -4.02 -6.01 7.13
CA ALA A 34 -4.15 -7.38 7.62
C ALA A 34 -2.79 -8.03 7.83
N ALA A 35 -1.84 -7.83 6.90
CA ALA A 35 -0.47 -8.31 7.03
C ALA A 35 0.25 -7.66 8.23
N LEU A 36 0.12 -6.34 8.39
CA LEU A 36 0.71 -5.61 9.51
C LEU A 36 0.14 -6.08 10.86
N ALA A 37 -1.17 -6.28 10.94
CA ALA A 37 -1.81 -6.81 12.14
C ALA A 37 -1.33 -8.23 12.48
N ALA A 38 -1.14 -9.08 11.47
CA ALA A 38 -0.63 -10.43 11.66
C ALA A 38 0.83 -10.46 12.16
N VAL A 39 1.66 -9.52 11.68
CA VAL A 39 3.07 -9.38 12.12
C VAL A 39 3.18 -8.73 13.51
N SER A 40 2.25 -7.81 13.83
CA SER A 40 2.22 -7.08 15.10
C SER A 40 1.54 -7.86 16.22
N ALA A 41 0.90 -9.00 15.92
CA ALA A 41 0.35 -9.88 16.96
C ALA A 41 1.48 -10.37 17.87
N PRO A 42 1.33 -10.29 19.20
CA PRO A 42 2.37 -10.73 20.13
C PRO A 42 2.63 -12.21 19.88
N LEU A 43 3.87 -12.51 19.49
CA LEU A 43 4.39 -13.88 19.48
C LEU A 43 4.76 -14.20 20.92
N ASP A 44 3.94 -14.99 21.59
CA ASP A 44 4.24 -15.55 22.90
C ASP A 44 5.42 -16.53 22.76
N GLY A 45 6.61 -16.03 23.02
CA GLY A 45 7.87 -16.74 22.87
C GLY A 45 8.79 -16.10 21.83
N GLY A 46 10.04 -15.86 22.20
CA GLY A 46 11.01 -15.16 21.33
C GLY A 46 11.19 -15.85 19.96
N ILE A 47 11.45 -15.05 18.94
CA ILE A 47 11.65 -15.44 17.53
C ILE A 47 12.59 -16.64 17.35
N VAL A 48 13.57 -16.84 18.26
CA VAL A 48 14.54 -17.94 18.24
C VAL A 48 13.90 -19.28 18.65
N ALA A 49 12.97 -19.30 19.61
CA ALA A 49 12.23 -20.49 20.00
C ALA A 49 11.27 -20.94 18.87
N LEU A 50 10.65 -20.00 18.17
CA LEU A 50 9.82 -20.27 16.99
C LEU A 50 10.62 -20.91 15.84
N ALA A 51 11.87 -20.48 15.61
CA ALA A 51 12.68 -20.98 14.50
C ALA A 51 13.16 -22.44 14.73
N MET A 52 13.34 -22.87 15.97
CA MET A 52 13.88 -24.20 16.26
C MET A 52 12.83 -25.27 16.55
N GLU A 53 11.71 -24.93 17.19
CA GLU A 53 10.63 -25.90 17.50
C GLU A 53 9.51 -25.97 16.44
N HIS A 54 9.38 -24.96 15.56
CA HIS A 54 8.23 -24.83 14.70
C HIS A 54 8.57 -24.56 13.22
N MET A 55 9.54 -25.30 12.65
CA MET A 55 9.74 -25.29 11.18
C MET A 55 8.42 -25.39 10.40
N PRO A 56 7.42 -26.22 10.80
CA PRO A 56 6.10 -26.21 10.17
C PRO A 56 5.32 -24.90 10.35
N ALA A 57 5.54 -24.14 11.43
CA ALA A 57 4.87 -22.85 11.66
C ALA A 57 5.54 -21.73 10.87
N VAL A 58 6.86 -21.78 10.67
CA VAL A 58 7.59 -20.84 9.77
C VAL A 58 7.17 -21.05 8.32
N LEU A 59 7.00 -22.29 7.88
CA LEU A 59 6.44 -22.62 6.56
C LEU A 59 4.97 -22.21 6.44
N LYS A 60 4.20 -22.29 7.51
CA LYS A 60 2.81 -21.83 7.57
C LYS A 60 2.71 -20.30 7.62
N LEU A 61 3.66 -19.61 8.24
CA LEU A 61 3.82 -18.14 8.18
C LEU A 61 4.30 -17.70 6.80
N ALA A 62 5.20 -18.41 6.16
CA ALA A 62 5.59 -18.18 4.78
C ALA A 62 4.42 -18.45 3.82
N GLY A 63 3.64 -19.52 4.05
CA GLY A 63 2.41 -19.80 3.35
C GLY A 63 1.34 -18.73 3.56
N ARG A 64 1.17 -18.22 4.78
CA ARG A 64 0.30 -17.07 5.06
C ARG A 64 0.82 -15.78 4.44
N GLY A 65 2.12 -15.57 4.35
CA GLY A 65 2.71 -14.46 3.61
C GLY A 65 2.33 -14.51 2.13
N ILE A 66 2.28 -15.69 1.54
CA ILE A 66 1.82 -15.92 0.17
C ILE A 66 0.31 -15.68 0.06
N GLU A 67 -0.49 -16.16 1.01
CA GLU A 67 -1.93 -15.89 1.08
C GLU A 67 -2.25 -14.39 1.28
N LEU A 68 -1.41 -13.66 2.02
CA LEU A 68 -1.55 -12.22 2.24
C LEU A 68 -1.12 -11.39 1.03
N LEU A 69 -0.23 -11.91 0.18
CA LEU A 69 0.18 -11.26 -1.07
C LEU A 69 -0.77 -11.54 -2.24
N SER A 70 -1.51 -12.64 -2.19
CA SER A 70 -2.49 -12.99 -3.21
C SER A 70 -3.56 -11.89 -3.41
N PRO A 71 -4.00 -11.13 -2.39
CA PRO A 71 -4.90 -9.99 -2.60
C PRO A 71 -4.24 -8.74 -3.20
N LEU A 72 -2.90 -8.65 -3.22
CA LEU A 72 -2.19 -7.47 -3.75
C LEU A 72 -2.08 -7.49 -5.26
N VAL A 73 -2.02 -8.67 -5.86
CA VAL A 73 -1.92 -8.82 -7.31
C VAL A 73 -2.74 -10.01 -7.80
N ASN A 74 -3.34 -9.85 -8.97
CA ASN A 74 -3.91 -10.97 -9.71
C ASN A 74 -2.84 -11.56 -10.62
N LEU A 75 -2.66 -12.89 -10.53
CA LEU A 75 -1.75 -13.62 -11.38
C LEU A 75 -2.51 -14.26 -12.53
N SER A 76 -1.99 -14.17 -13.76
CA SER A 76 -2.58 -14.83 -14.93
C SER A 76 -2.56 -16.36 -14.84
N ARG A 77 -1.61 -16.91 -14.08
CA ARG A 77 -1.48 -18.33 -13.77
C ARG A 77 -0.73 -18.55 -12.45
N PRO A 78 -0.86 -19.71 -11.80
CA PRO A 78 -0.11 -20.03 -10.59
C PRO A 78 1.41 -20.14 -10.87
N VAL A 79 2.21 -19.76 -9.88
CA VAL A 79 3.65 -19.97 -9.87
C VAL A 79 3.91 -21.44 -9.53
N ARG A 80 4.65 -22.15 -10.39
CA ARG A 80 4.91 -23.60 -10.25
C ARG A 80 6.07 -23.89 -9.33
N HIS A 81 7.08 -22.99 -9.29
CA HIS A 81 8.29 -23.20 -8.51
C HIS A 81 8.41 -22.20 -7.36
N TRP A 82 8.65 -22.70 -6.15
CA TRP A 82 8.68 -21.89 -4.93
C TRP A 82 9.75 -20.79 -4.94
N THR A 83 10.91 -21.00 -5.60
CA THR A 83 11.97 -19.98 -5.70
C THR A 83 11.52 -18.75 -6.46
N ASN A 84 10.58 -18.92 -7.40
CA ASN A 84 10.02 -17.82 -8.20
C ASN A 84 9.05 -16.95 -7.40
N LEU A 85 8.54 -17.45 -6.27
CA LEU A 85 7.63 -16.69 -5.40
C LEU A 85 8.26 -15.41 -4.87
N LEU A 86 9.55 -15.42 -4.55
CA LEU A 86 10.26 -14.22 -4.06
C LEU A 86 10.30 -13.13 -5.15
N THR A 87 10.60 -13.53 -6.40
CA THR A 87 10.61 -12.61 -7.54
C THR A 87 9.22 -12.02 -7.78
N VAL A 88 8.18 -12.84 -7.71
CA VAL A 88 6.79 -12.40 -7.84
C VAL A 88 6.40 -11.45 -6.70
N GLN A 89 6.81 -11.73 -5.46
CA GLN A 89 6.58 -10.87 -4.31
C GLN A 89 7.25 -9.50 -4.47
N GLN A 90 8.51 -9.48 -4.91
CA GLN A 90 9.24 -8.22 -5.14
C GLN A 90 8.59 -7.41 -6.27
N ALA A 91 8.16 -8.06 -7.33
CA ALA A 91 7.47 -7.42 -8.44
C ALA A 91 6.10 -6.87 -8.01
N ALA A 92 5.33 -7.63 -7.24
CA ALA A 92 4.05 -7.18 -6.69
C ALA A 92 4.23 -5.94 -5.79
N LEU A 93 5.24 -5.95 -4.92
CA LEU A 93 5.57 -4.80 -4.09
C LEU A 93 5.98 -3.60 -4.95
N GLY A 94 6.83 -3.82 -5.96
CA GLY A 94 7.25 -2.79 -6.92
C GLY A 94 6.07 -2.12 -7.63
N LEU A 95 5.04 -2.89 -8.02
CA LEU A 95 3.82 -2.34 -8.63
C LEU A 95 3.09 -1.36 -7.70
N HIS A 96 3.00 -1.68 -6.39
CA HIS A 96 2.25 -0.89 -5.42
C HIS A 96 3.01 0.30 -4.83
N VAL A 97 4.34 0.20 -4.69
CA VAL A 97 5.13 1.24 -3.98
C VAL A 97 6.29 1.79 -4.81
N GLY A 98 6.58 1.22 -5.98
CA GLY A 98 7.69 1.64 -6.83
C GLY A 98 7.61 3.13 -7.24
N PHE A 99 6.41 3.68 -7.38
CA PHE A 99 6.19 5.08 -7.70
C PHE A 99 6.67 6.05 -6.60
N LEU A 100 6.88 5.58 -5.36
CA LEU A 100 7.41 6.40 -4.27
C LEU A 100 8.92 6.65 -4.40
N VAL A 101 9.62 5.80 -5.17
CA VAL A 101 11.06 5.93 -5.39
C VAL A 101 11.32 7.14 -6.29
N GLY A 102 12.07 8.12 -5.78
CA GLY A 102 12.38 9.35 -6.51
C GLY A 102 11.24 10.37 -6.62
N ARG A 103 10.07 10.10 -6.01
CA ARG A 103 8.97 11.07 -5.98
C ARG A 103 9.38 12.30 -5.17
N PRO A 104 9.28 13.52 -5.73
CA PRO A 104 9.58 14.72 -5.00
C PRO A 104 8.59 14.90 -3.84
N ILE A 105 9.10 15.30 -2.69
CA ILE A 105 8.27 15.62 -1.53
C ILE A 105 7.82 17.07 -1.65
N ILE A 106 6.51 17.32 -1.51
CA ILE A 106 5.97 18.68 -1.46
C ILE A 106 6.47 19.35 -0.18
N ASP A 107 7.11 20.50 -0.33
CA ASP A 107 7.52 21.31 0.81
C ASP A 107 6.31 22.04 1.41
N VAL A 108 5.84 21.52 2.55
CA VAL A 108 4.73 22.11 3.30
C VAL A 108 5.29 23.19 4.25
N PRO A 109 4.78 24.42 4.23
CA PRO A 109 5.22 25.48 5.12
C PRO A 109 5.21 25.06 6.60
N VAL A 110 6.28 25.36 7.34
CA VAL A 110 6.47 24.90 8.74
C VAL A 110 5.29 25.28 9.64
N ARG A 111 4.74 26.50 9.46
CA ARG A 111 3.58 26.97 10.25
C ARG A 111 2.33 26.15 9.95
N MET A 112 2.06 25.86 8.67
CA MET A 112 0.95 25.02 8.27
C MET A 112 1.11 23.60 8.81
N ARG A 113 2.33 23.06 8.79
CA ARG A 113 2.64 21.73 9.34
C ARG A 113 2.37 21.65 10.84
N ALA A 114 2.73 22.68 11.60
CA ALA A 114 2.49 22.75 13.04
C ALA A 114 0.99 22.82 13.39
N GLU A 115 0.21 23.55 12.61
CA GLU A 115 -1.27 23.62 12.77
C GLU A 115 -1.93 22.29 12.43
N HIS A 116 -1.43 21.60 11.40
CA HIS A 116 -1.95 20.29 10.99
C HIS A 116 -1.67 19.21 12.04
N ILE A 117 -0.47 19.22 12.64
CA ILE A 117 -0.13 18.30 13.74
C ILE A 117 -1.04 18.49 14.94
N LYS A 118 -1.37 19.75 15.31
CA LYS A 118 -2.29 20.04 16.41
C LYS A 118 -3.71 19.52 16.14
N ARG A 119 -4.21 19.68 14.92
CA ARG A 119 -5.54 19.18 14.54
C ARG A 119 -5.57 17.65 14.48
N SER A 120 -4.51 17.03 13.99
CA SER A 120 -4.41 15.56 13.87
C SER A 120 -4.40 14.83 15.21
N ALA A 121 -4.01 15.50 16.31
CA ALA A 121 -4.06 14.91 17.66
C ALA A 121 -5.48 14.71 18.19
N ASP A 122 -6.44 15.52 17.69
CA ASP A 122 -7.86 15.46 18.09
C ASP A 122 -8.74 14.76 17.02
N ASP A 123 -8.15 14.26 15.93
CA ASP A 123 -8.89 13.74 14.79
C ASP A 123 -9.33 12.29 15.01
N VAL A 124 -10.63 12.05 14.83
CA VAL A 124 -11.21 10.69 14.84
C VAL A 124 -10.79 9.98 13.55
N SER A 125 -9.85 9.06 13.66
CA SER A 125 -9.43 8.26 12.52
C SER A 125 -10.51 7.24 12.13
N VAL A 126 -10.76 7.09 10.82
CA VAL A 126 -11.61 5.99 10.32
C VAL A 126 -10.86 4.67 10.45
N SER A 127 -11.57 3.62 10.90
CA SER A 127 -10.95 2.32 11.19
C SER A 127 -10.82 1.41 9.97
N PHE A 128 -11.57 1.66 8.89
CA PHE A 128 -11.70 0.73 7.75
C PHE A 128 -10.66 0.95 6.64
N CYS A 129 -9.97 2.09 6.61
CA CYS A 129 -8.91 2.38 5.62
C CYS A 129 -7.82 3.27 6.21
N SER A 130 -6.68 3.36 5.49
CA SER A 130 -5.56 4.22 5.85
C SER A 130 -5.87 5.72 5.67
N PRO A 131 -5.13 6.62 6.35
CA PRO A 131 -5.37 8.07 6.27
C PRO A 131 -5.36 8.64 4.84
N PRO A 132 -4.48 8.24 3.91
CA PRO A 132 -4.52 8.73 2.53
C PRO A 132 -5.84 8.41 1.82
N LEU A 133 -6.34 7.18 1.96
CA LEU A 133 -7.62 6.76 1.38
C LEU A 133 -8.79 7.50 2.01
N ALA A 134 -8.76 7.68 3.34
CA ALA A 134 -9.77 8.46 4.06
C ALA A 134 -9.81 9.92 3.56
N ALA A 135 -8.66 10.55 3.34
CA ALA A 135 -8.57 11.91 2.82
C ALA A 135 -9.18 12.02 1.41
N VAL A 136 -8.91 11.06 0.54
CA VAL A 136 -9.46 11.00 -0.82
C VAL A 136 -10.98 10.84 -0.79
N LEU A 137 -11.50 9.93 0.04
CA LEU A 137 -12.94 9.75 0.22
C LEU A 137 -13.63 11.00 0.77
N HIS A 138 -13.05 11.61 1.81
CA HIS A 138 -13.60 12.81 2.45
C HIS A 138 -13.63 14.01 1.51
N SER A 139 -12.61 14.14 0.65
CA SER A 139 -12.55 15.21 -0.36
C SER A 139 -13.59 15.08 -1.48
N GLY A 140 -14.21 13.93 -1.63
CA GLY A 140 -15.12 13.62 -2.74
C GLY A 140 -14.43 13.46 -4.10
N ARG A 141 -13.08 13.39 -4.15
CA ARG A 141 -12.32 13.23 -5.39
C ARG A 141 -12.37 11.82 -5.96
N ALA A 142 -12.69 10.83 -5.12
CA ALA A 142 -13.00 9.48 -5.55
C ALA A 142 -14.08 8.86 -4.67
N SER A 143 -14.88 8.01 -5.27
CA SER A 143 -15.86 7.21 -4.55
C SER A 143 -15.23 5.94 -3.97
N TYR A 144 -15.89 5.37 -2.96
CA TYR A 144 -15.50 4.08 -2.40
C TYR A 144 -15.39 2.99 -3.47
N ARG A 145 -16.33 2.96 -4.42
CA ARG A 145 -16.36 1.99 -5.51
C ARG A 145 -15.15 2.14 -6.44
N GLU A 146 -14.76 3.37 -6.78
CA GLU A 146 -13.58 3.59 -7.64
C GLU A 146 -12.30 3.12 -6.95
N LEU A 147 -12.15 3.37 -5.64
CA LEU A 147 -11.02 2.88 -4.84
C LEU A 147 -11.00 1.35 -4.72
N GLU A 148 -12.15 0.70 -4.80
CA GLU A 148 -12.28 -0.76 -4.72
C GLU A 148 -12.10 -1.47 -6.06
N THR A 149 -12.24 -0.75 -7.21
CA THR A 149 -12.31 -1.40 -8.52
C THR A 149 -11.33 -0.88 -9.57
N VAL A 150 -10.98 0.41 -9.56
CA VAL A 150 -10.31 1.08 -10.70
C VAL A 150 -9.04 1.81 -10.31
N LEU A 151 -9.05 2.52 -9.17
CA LEU A 151 -7.93 3.36 -8.77
C LEU A 151 -6.82 2.55 -8.13
N SER A 152 -5.59 2.81 -8.58
CA SER A 152 -4.38 2.23 -8.03
C SER A 152 -3.93 2.96 -6.76
N THR A 153 -2.97 2.39 -6.04
CA THR A 153 -2.32 3.06 -4.90
C THR A 153 -1.66 4.37 -5.34
N GLU A 154 -1.02 4.39 -6.51
CA GLU A 154 -0.41 5.61 -7.06
C GLU A 154 -1.46 6.70 -7.35
N ASP A 155 -2.62 6.34 -7.91
CA ASP A 155 -3.70 7.29 -8.16
C ASP A 155 -4.17 7.97 -6.86
N VAL A 156 -4.26 7.21 -5.75
CA VAL A 156 -4.58 7.76 -4.42
C VAL A 156 -3.54 8.78 -3.97
N TYR A 157 -2.26 8.45 -4.09
CA TYR A 157 -1.19 9.39 -3.70
C TYR A 157 -1.13 10.62 -4.60
N ASN A 158 -1.43 10.50 -5.89
CA ASN A 158 -1.55 11.63 -6.81
C ASN A 158 -2.70 12.57 -6.39
N ILE A 159 -3.85 12.02 -5.99
CA ILE A 159 -4.98 12.81 -5.48
C ILE A 159 -4.60 13.50 -4.16
N VAL A 160 -3.96 12.80 -3.23
CA VAL A 160 -3.49 13.39 -1.97
C VAL A 160 -2.49 14.53 -2.21
N GLU A 161 -1.61 14.39 -3.20
CA GLU A 161 -0.68 15.45 -3.59
C GLU A 161 -1.42 16.68 -4.09
N LEU A 162 -2.43 16.52 -4.93
CA LEU A 162 -3.28 17.63 -5.38
C LEU A 162 -4.00 18.32 -4.22
N LEU A 163 -4.55 17.54 -3.29
CA LEU A 163 -5.20 18.09 -2.08
C LEU A 163 -4.22 18.91 -1.23
N ASN A 164 -2.98 18.43 -1.08
CA ASN A 164 -1.94 19.16 -0.35
C ASN A 164 -1.58 20.48 -1.05
N VAL A 165 -1.45 20.48 -2.38
CA VAL A 165 -1.18 21.71 -3.16
C VAL A 165 -2.33 22.71 -3.02
N GLU A 166 -3.58 22.26 -3.10
CA GLU A 166 -4.76 23.11 -2.88
C GLU A 166 -4.74 23.72 -1.48
N ALA A 167 -4.52 22.90 -0.45
CA ALA A 167 -4.47 23.36 0.94
C ALA A 167 -3.35 24.40 1.17
N ILE A 168 -2.18 24.22 0.55
CA ILE A 168 -1.08 25.21 0.63
C ILE A 168 -1.47 26.53 -0.04
N ARG A 169 -2.11 26.48 -1.20
CA ARG A 169 -2.60 27.68 -1.90
C ARG A 169 -3.63 28.46 -1.09
N ASP A 170 -4.59 27.76 -0.52
CA ASP A 170 -5.63 28.34 0.33
C ASP A 170 -5.03 28.98 1.58
N TRP A 171 -4.07 28.31 2.21
CA TRP A 171 -3.34 28.85 3.34
C TRP A 171 -2.59 30.15 2.98
N HIS A 172 -1.88 30.21 1.85
CA HIS A 172 -1.24 31.44 1.38
C HIS A 172 -2.23 32.57 1.11
N ALA A 173 -3.37 32.28 0.48
CA ALA A 173 -4.44 33.25 0.24
C ALA A 173 -5.00 33.84 1.55
N MET A 174 -5.23 33.00 2.55
CA MET A 174 -5.65 33.46 3.87
C MET A 174 -4.62 34.36 4.55
N GLN A 175 -3.33 34.03 4.43
CA GLN A 175 -2.27 34.89 5.03
C GLN A 175 -2.19 36.26 4.35
N GLN A 176 -2.42 36.34 3.03
CA GLN A 176 -2.44 37.61 2.30
C GLN A 176 -3.64 38.48 2.66
N SER A 177 -4.78 37.88 2.95
CA SER A 177 -5.99 38.61 3.34
C SER A 177 -5.97 39.16 4.77
N GLN A 178 -5.02 38.75 5.60
CA GLN A 178 -4.84 39.20 7.00
C GLN A 178 -3.78 40.32 7.15
N GLN A 179 -3.12 40.72 6.06
CA GLN A 179 -2.17 41.84 6.00
C GLN A 179 -2.86 43.10 5.50
#